data_da24f83cee3f21c498b2bfebf9d3b37c
#
_entry.id   da24f83cee3f21c498b2bfebf9d3b37c
#
_cell.length_a   1.000
_cell.length_b   1.000
_cell.length_c   1.000
_cell.angle_alpha   90.00
_cell.angle_beta   90.00
_cell.angle_gamma   90.00
#
_symmetry.space_group_name_H-M   'P 1'
#
loop_
_entity.id
_entity.type
_entity.pdbx_description
1 polymer ?
#
loop_
_entity_poly.entity_id
_entity_poly.type
_entity_poly.pdbx_seq_one_letter_code
_entity_poly.pdbx_strand_id
1 'polypeptide(L)'
;MNVVEEGVYFLYDKDELVYIGQSDNLYRRIGQHIAQKEKVFDRFEIYPTSDRIRLEGFLIKMFKPKYNVSMGADCVIGGKSFGFNSDLFPNQTIQEAIAKYDDYKGDPFISDIADEIGTYQSALLRGLESAGAPLYKIEGRFRLDKNWYNSHANEIWNYVK
;
A
#
# COMPACT_ATOMS: atom_id res chain seq x y z
N MET A 1 -18.76 3.19 28.97
CA MET A 1 -18.37 3.96 27.78
C MET A 1 -17.86 2.99 26.72
N ASN A 2 -18.55 2.94 25.59
CA ASN A 2 -18.10 2.09 24.50
C ASN A 2 -16.98 2.80 23.74
N VAL A 3 -15.77 2.27 23.86
CA VAL A 3 -14.65 2.78 23.08
C VAL A 3 -14.71 2.11 21.71
N VAL A 4 -15.07 2.90 20.69
CA VAL A 4 -15.05 2.47 19.31
C VAL A 4 -13.78 3.04 18.69
N GLU A 5 -12.85 2.18 18.32
CA GLU A 5 -11.64 2.59 17.62
C GLU A 5 -11.61 1.97 16.23
N GLU A 6 -11.48 2.81 15.24
CA GLU A 6 -11.20 2.35 13.87
C GLU A 6 -9.70 2.31 13.63
N GLY A 7 -9.28 1.41 12.78
CA GLY A 7 -7.86 1.30 12.44
C GLY A 7 -7.51 -0.02 11.81
N VAL A 8 -6.22 -0.31 11.87
CA VAL A 8 -5.62 -1.56 11.38
C VAL A 8 -5.18 -2.39 12.57
N TYR A 9 -5.31 -3.70 12.45
CA TYR A 9 -4.86 -4.62 13.48
C TYR A 9 -3.99 -5.71 12.88
N PHE A 10 -3.14 -6.28 13.72
CA PHE A 10 -2.13 -7.27 13.35
C PHE A 10 -2.24 -8.48 14.26
N LEU A 11 -2.34 -9.65 13.68
CA LEU A 11 -2.36 -10.91 14.45
C LEU A 11 -1.03 -11.61 14.27
N TYR A 12 -0.48 -12.08 15.40
CA TYR A 12 0.82 -12.75 15.45
C TYR A 12 0.67 -14.14 16.03
N ASP A 13 1.41 -15.09 15.49
CA ASP A 13 1.58 -16.42 16.04
C ASP A 13 3.07 -16.66 16.28
N LYS A 14 3.49 -16.70 17.54
CA LYS A 14 4.89 -16.89 17.93
C LYS A 14 5.83 -15.91 17.21
N ASP A 15 5.50 -14.62 17.29
CA ASP A 15 6.23 -13.51 16.67
C ASP A 15 6.17 -13.47 15.14
N GLU A 16 5.49 -14.40 14.49
CA GLU A 16 5.21 -14.31 13.05
C GLU A 16 3.93 -13.50 12.81
N LEU A 17 4.01 -12.48 11.95
CA LEU A 17 2.82 -11.76 11.52
C LEU A 17 2.02 -12.65 10.58
N VAL A 18 0.81 -13.05 11.00
CA VAL A 18 0.01 -14.02 10.25
C VAL A 18 -1.23 -13.41 9.57
N TYR A 19 -1.65 -12.22 10.00
CA TYR A 19 -2.81 -11.56 9.42
C TYR A 19 -2.80 -10.06 9.69
N ILE A 20 -3.21 -9.29 8.69
CA ILE A 20 -3.45 -7.85 8.80
C ILE A 20 -4.91 -7.60 8.43
N GLY A 21 -5.63 -6.85 9.24
CA GLY A 21 -7.02 -6.49 8.96
C GLY A 21 -7.31 -5.05 9.33
N GLN A 22 -8.48 -4.59 8.95
CA GLN A 22 -8.96 -3.27 9.33
C GLN A 22 -10.41 -3.37 9.80
N SER A 23 -10.83 -2.43 10.64
CA SER A 23 -12.19 -2.37 11.12
C SER A 23 -12.54 -0.97 11.61
N ASP A 24 -13.80 -0.64 11.52
CA ASP A 24 -14.37 0.54 12.20
C ASP A 24 -14.52 0.32 13.70
N ASN A 25 -14.40 -0.93 14.16
CA ASN A 25 -14.40 -1.29 15.58
C ASN A 25 -13.40 -2.42 15.79
N LEU A 26 -12.16 -2.05 16.13
CA LEU A 26 -11.05 -2.97 16.26
C LEU A 26 -11.30 -4.06 17.31
N TYR A 27 -11.77 -3.69 18.46
CA TYR A 27 -11.95 -4.64 19.58
C TYR A 27 -13.03 -5.67 19.26
N ARG A 28 -14.11 -5.25 18.63
CA ARG A 28 -15.16 -6.18 18.20
C ARG A 28 -14.63 -7.17 17.17
N ARG A 29 -13.86 -6.68 16.21
CA ARG A 29 -13.33 -7.53 15.12
C ARG A 29 -12.33 -8.55 15.65
N ILE A 30 -11.44 -8.12 16.53
CA ILE A 30 -10.49 -9.04 17.17
C ILE A 30 -11.21 -10.09 18.01
N GLY A 31 -12.24 -9.67 18.76
CA GLY A 31 -13.08 -10.61 19.50
C GLY A 31 -13.76 -11.65 18.62
N GLN A 32 -14.20 -11.25 17.42
CA GLN A 32 -14.74 -12.19 16.43
C GLN A 32 -13.69 -13.22 15.99
N HIS A 33 -12.46 -12.80 15.74
CA HIS A 33 -11.38 -13.73 15.38
C HIS A 33 -11.10 -14.74 16.50
N ILE A 34 -11.11 -14.28 17.75
CA ILE A 34 -10.92 -15.17 18.91
C ILE A 34 -12.05 -16.20 18.98
N ALA A 35 -13.30 -15.76 18.78
CA ALA A 35 -14.46 -16.63 18.84
C ALA A 35 -14.52 -17.64 17.69
N GLN A 36 -14.15 -17.22 16.48
CA GLN A 36 -14.21 -18.05 15.26
C GLN A 36 -13.16 -19.15 15.24
N LYS A 37 -11.98 -18.90 15.82
CA LYS A 37 -10.85 -19.83 15.86
C LYS A 37 -10.37 -20.35 14.50
N GLU A 38 -10.64 -19.59 13.44
CA GLU A 38 -10.22 -19.96 12.10
C GLU A 38 -8.76 -19.67 11.85
N LYS A 39 -8.21 -18.69 12.57
CA LYS A 39 -6.81 -18.28 12.47
C LYS A 39 -6.09 -18.60 13.76
N VAL A 40 -4.90 -19.18 13.65
CA VAL A 40 -4.06 -19.46 14.83
C VAL A 40 -3.21 -18.22 15.11
N PHE A 41 -3.46 -17.60 16.25
CA PHE A 41 -2.67 -16.47 16.72
C PHE A 41 -2.68 -16.42 18.25
N ASP A 42 -1.64 -15.88 18.84
CA ASP A 42 -1.49 -15.79 20.28
C ASP A 42 -1.34 -14.34 20.78
N ARG A 43 -1.18 -13.39 19.87
CA ARG A 43 -0.98 -11.97 20.20
C ARG A 43 -1.58 -11.09 19.10
N PHE A 44 -2.02 -9.91 19.48
CA PHE A 44 -2.46 -8.90 18.51
C PHE A 44 -1.89 -7.53 18.87
N GLU A 45 -1.79 -6.68 17.86
CA GLU A 45 -1.48 -5.26 18.00
C GLU A 45 -2.51 -4.46 17.23
N ILE A 46 -2.73 -3.22 17.63
CA ILE A 46 -3.65 -2.32 16.95
C ILE A 46 -2.95 -1.01 16.58
N TYR A 47 -3.40 -0.43 15.48
CA TYR A 47 -2.96 0.90 15.05
C TYR A 47 -4.19 1.71 14.67
N PRO A 48 -4.67 2.60 15.58
CA PRO A 48 -5.83 3.45 15.29
C PRO A 48 -5.52 4.45 14.18
N THR A 49 -6.38 4.52 13.19
CA THR A 49 -6.25 5.46 12.09
C THR A 49 -7.56 5.55 11.32
N SER A 50 -7.88 6.73 10.80
CA SER A 50 -9.02 6.92 9.91
C SER A 50 -8.74 6.44 8.49
N ASP A 51 -7.48 6.27 8.13
CA ASP A 51 -7.04 5.82 6.81
C ASP A 51 -6.83 4.30 6.76
N ARG A 52 -7.68 3.57 7.48
CA ARG A 52 -7.52 2.14 7.72
C ARG A 52 -7.55 1.28 6.46
N ILE A 53 -8.40 1.63 5.50
CA ILE A 53 -8.58 0.80 4.30
C ILE A 53 -7.33 0.83 3.41
N ARG A 54 -6.79 2.02 3.18
CA ARG A 54 -5.57 2.19 2.37
C ARG A 54 -4.35 1.62 3.06
N LEU A 55 -4.22 1.88 4.35
CA LEU A 55 -3.08 1.38 5.13
C LEU A 55 -3.07 -0.14 5.18
N GLU A 56 -4.21 -0.77 5.39
CA GLU A 56 -4.33 -2.23 5.36
C GLU A 56 -3.82 -2.78 4.02
N GLY A 57 -4.34 -2.24 2.91
CA GLY A 57 -3.95 -2.70 1.58
C GLY A 57 -2.45 -2.56 1.33
N PHE A 58 -1.88 -1.44 1.73
CA PHE A 58 -0.44 -1.19 1.63
C PHE A 58 0.37 -2.23 2.41
N LEU A 59 0.00 -2.47 3.66
CA LEU A 59 0.73 -3.36 4.54
C LEU A 59 0.59 -4.83 4.13
N ILE A 60 -0.59 -5.25 3.67
CA ILE A 60 -0.80 -6.61 3.17
C ILE A 60 0.11 -6.88 1.97
N LYS A 61 0.20 -5.95 1.04
CA LYS A 61 1.08 -6.10 -0.13
C LYS A 61 2.55 -6.15 0.25
N MET A 62 2.93 -5.42 1.30
CA MET A 62 4.31 -5.39 1.76
C MET A 62 4.70 -6.67 2.50
N PHE A 63 3.89 -7.12 3.45
CA PHE A 63 4.24 -8.23 4.34
C PHE A 63 3.70 -9.59 3.90
N LYS A 64 2.65 -9.62 3.11
CA LYS A 64 2.01 -10.84 2.60
C LYS A 64 1.78 -11.90 3.68
N PRO A 65 1.03 -11.58 4.75
CA PRO A 65 0.83 -12.55 5.82
C PRO A 65 0.04 -13.77 5.33
N LYS A 66 0.30 -14.93 5.91
CA LYS A 66 -0.22 -16.20 5.40
C LYS A 66 -1.76 -16.30 5.36
N TYR A 67 -2.46 -15.59 6.24
CA TYR A 67 -3.93 -15.63 6.27
C TYR A 67 -4.58 -14.54 5.40
N ASN A 68 -3.80 -13.65 4.81
CA ASN A 68 -4.31 -12.67 3.85
C ASN A 68 -4.22 -13.27 2.44
N VAL A 69 -5.31 -13.87 1.98
CA VAL A 69 -5.34 -14.59 0.71
C VAL A 69 -5.66 -13.61 -0.43
N SER A 70 -4.81 -13.55 -1.43
CA SER A 70 -5.00 -12.89 -2.73
C SER A 70 -5.66 -11.52 -2.68
N MET A 71 -4.91 -10.52 -2.27
CA MET A 71 -5.34 -9.12 -2.35
C MET A 71 -4.98 -8.53 -3.71
N GLY A 72 -5.92 -8.67 -4.64
CA GLY A 72 -5.86 -7.97 -5.91
C GLY A 72 -4.86 -8.52 -6.91
N ALA A 73 -5.26 -8.56 -8.16
CA ALA A 73 -4.36 -8.90 -9.26
C ALA A 73 -3.40 -7.75 -9.50
N ASP A 74 -2.14 -8.09 -9.74
CA ASP A 74 -1.16 -7.11 -10.20
C ASP A 74 -1.58 -6.58 -11.57
N CYS A 75 -1.37 -5.29 -11.78
CA CYS A 75 -1.61 -4.72 -13.10
C CYS A 75 -0.46 -5.08 -14.02
N VAL A 76 -0.80 -5.55 -15.23
CA VAL A 76 0.20 -5.87 -16.26
C VAL A 76 0.20 -4.76 -17.30
N ILE A 77 1.35 -4.12 -17.49
CA ILE A 77 1.56 -3.09 -18.52
C ILE A 77 2.77 -3.49 -19.32
N GLY A 78 2.62 -3.58 -20.64
CA GLY A 78 3.72 -3.94 -21.53
C GLY A 78 4.35 -5.29 -21.22
N GLY A 79 3.58 -6.25 -20.70
CA GLY A 79 4.07 -7.57 -20.32
C GLY A 79 4.74 -7.63 -18.95
N LYS A 80 4.82 -6.51 -18.24
CA LYS A 80 5.36 -6.44 -16.89
C LYS A 80 4.25 -6.28 -15.86
N SER A 81 4.38 -6.99 -14.76
CA SER A 81 3.46 -6.86 -13.63
C SER A 81 3.86 -5.65 -12.79
N PHE A 82 2.93 -4.70 -12.64
CA PHE A 82 3.08 -3.56 -11.75
C PHE A 82 2.30 -3.84 -10.49
N GLY A 83 2.90 -4.64 -9.61
CA GLY A 83 2.44 -4.77 -8.26
C GLY A 83 3.15 -3.78 -7.37
N PHE A 84 2.97 -3.96 -6.07
CA PHE A 84 3.76 -3.24 -5.09
C PHE A 84 5.23 -3.63 -5.26
N ASN A 85 6.11 -2.65 -5.44
CA ASN A 85 7.53 -2.91 -5.61
C ASN A 85 8.18 -3.13 -4.23
N SER A 86 8.34 -4.38 -3.83
CA SER A 86 8.94 -4.74 -2.55
C SER A 86 10.41 -4.32 -2.43
N ASP A 87 11.09 -4.05 -3.56
CA ASP A 87 12.47 -3.58 -3.54
C ASP A 87 12.62 -2.18 -2.94
N LEU A 88 11.53 -1.40 -2.94
CA LEU A 88 11.49 -0.10 -2.27
C LEU A 88 11.45 -0.22 -0.75
N PHE A 89 11.12 -1.39 -0.21
CA PHE A 89 10.86 -1.60 1.21
C PHE A 89 11.52 -2.88 1.73
N PRO A 90 12.83 -3.04 1.60
CA PRO A 90 13.49 -4.26 2.07
C PRO A 90 13.51 -4.32 3.60
N ASN A 91 13.16 -5.48 4.14
CA ASN A 91 13.37 -5.83 5.55
C ASN A 91 12.82 -4.82 6.58
N GLN A 92 11.57 -4.39 6.42
CA GLN A 92 10.99 -3.38 7.30
C GLN A 92 10.11 -3.97 8.40
N THR A 93 10.16 -3.35 9.58
CA THR A 93 9.16 -3.59 10.63
C THR A 93 7.85 -2.91 10.30
N ILE A 94 6.77 -3.27 11.00
CA ILE A 94 5.46 -2.65 10.80
C ILE A 94 5.53 -1.15 11.07
N GLN A 95 6.22 -0.72 12.13
CA GLN A 95 6.36 0.69 12.46
C GLN A 95 7.09 1.48 11.36
N GLU A 96 8.16 0.91 10.82
CA GLU A 96 8.89 1.51 9.70
C GLU A 96 8.01 1.58 8.45
N ALA A 97 7.21 0.53 8.19
CA ALA A 97 6.30 0.48 7.06
C ALA A 97 5.20 1.54 7.17
N ILE A 98 4.63 1.73 8.37
CA ILE A 98 3.61 2.76 8.61
C ILE A 98 4.22 4.16 8.41
N ALA A 99 5.42 4.40 8.91
CA ALA A 99 6.11 5.66 8.70
C ALA A 99 6.36 5.94 7.21
N LYS A 100 6.75 4.92 6.46
CA LYS A 100 6.90 5.02 5.01
C LYS A 100 5.58 5.29 4.30
N TYR A 101 4.50 4.65 4.73
CA TYR A 101 3.18 4.91 4.17
C TYR A 101 2.78 6.37 4.38
N ASP A 102 2.98 6.92 5.58
CA ASP A 102 2.67 8.32 5.84
C ASP A 102 3.50 9.25 4.94
N ASP A 103 4.76 8.91 4.70
CA ASP A 103 5.62 9.65 3.79
C ASP A 103 5.14 9.55 2.33
N TYR A 104 4.74 8.36 1.89
CA TYR A 104 4.28 8.11 0.53
C TYR A 104 2.86 8.61 0.26
N LYS A 105 2.09 9.00 1.25
CA LYS A 105 0.79 9.66 1.04
C LYS A 105 0.91 10.90 0.18
N GLY A 106 2.05 11.59 0.24
CA GLY A 106 2.31 12.78 -0.57
C GLY A 106 2.74 12.48 -2.00
N ASP A 107 2.91 11.22 -2.36
CA ASP A 107 3.31 10.86 -3.71
C ASP A 107 2.17 11.16 -4.70
N PRO A 108 2.46 11.84 -5.83
CA PRO A 108 1.43 12.17 -6.79
C PRO A 108 0.91 10.94 -7.51
N PHE A 109 -0.38 11.00 -7.89
CA PHE A 109 -0.96 10.01 -8.78
C PHE A 109 -0.53 10.29 -10.22
N ILE A 110 -0.25 9.23 -10.97
CA ILE A 110 0.09 9.36 -12.38
C ILE A 110 -1.06 9.99 -13.17
N SER A 111 -2.31 9.67 -12.83
CA SER A 111 -3.47 10.28 -13.46
C SER A 111 -3.50 11.80 -13.29
N ASP A 112 -3.16 12.29 -12.11
CA ASP A 112 -3.15 13.73 -11.82
C ASP A 112 -2.04 14.44 -12.59
N ILE A 113 -0.86 13.85 -12.66
CA ILE A 113 0.25 14.41 -13.45
C ILE A 113 -0.12 14.45 -14.93
N ALA A 114 -0.70 13.37 -15.45
CA ALA A 114 -1.12 13.29 -16.85
C ALA A 114 -2.15 14.35 -17.19
N ASP A 115 -3.13 14.58 -16.32
CA ASP A 115 -4.14 15.62 -16.49
C ASP A 115 -3.51 17.01 -16.49
N GLU A 116 -2.58 17.26 -15.58
CA GLU A 116 -1.90 18.55 -15.47
C GLU A 116 -1.11 18.90 -16.72
N ILE A 117 -0.39 17.93 -17.28
CA ILE A 117 0.42 18.16 -18.48
C ILE A 117 -0.33 17.92 -19.78
N GLY A 118 -1.60 17.47 -19.73
CA GLY A 118 -2.44 17.31 -20.91
C GLY A 118 -2.11 16.09 -21.76
N THR A 119 -1.76 14.97 -21.14
CA THR A 119 -1.46 13.71 -21.84
C THR A 119 -2.31 12.57 -21.29
N TYR A 120 -2.21 11.42 -21.94
CA TYR A 120 -2.87 10.21 -21.46
C TYR A 120 -2.03 9.53 -20.38
N GLN A 121 -2.70 8.98 -19.37
CA GLN A 121 -2.03 8.24 -18.29
C GLN A 121 -1.16 7.11 -18.81
N SER A 122 -1.65 6.37 -19.83
CA SER A 122 -0.91 5.26 -20.41
C SER A 122 0.40 5.68 -21.08
N ALA A 123 0.39 6.83 -21.74
CA ALA A 123 1.60 7.39 -22.39
C ALA A 123 2.63 7.79 -21.34
N LEU A 124 2.18 8.46 -20.29
CA LEU A 124 3.06 8.88 -19.20
C LEU A 124 3.65 7.68 -18.47
N LEU A 125 2.84 6.66 -18.15
CA LEU A 125 3.31 5.44 -17.51
C LEU A 125 4.41 4.75 -18.32
N ARG A 126 4.20 4.61 -19.61
CA ARG A 126 5.21 3.97 -20.48
C ARG A 126 6.52 4.75 -20.48
N GLY A 127 6.43 6.07 -20.59
CA GLY A 127 7.62 6.91 -20.60
C GLY A 127 8.39 6.85 -19.28
N LEU A 128 7.68 6.94 -18.16
CA LEU A 128 8.29 6.87 -16.84
C LEU A 128 8.87 5.48 -16.55
N GLU A 129 8.19 4.43 -16.96
CA GLU A 129 8.70 3.06 -16.84
C GLU A 129 10.00 2.89 -17.61
N SER A 130 10.04 3.37 -18.84
CA SER A 130 11.25 3.30 -19.69
C SER A 130 12.43 4.06 -19.08
N ALA A 131 12.14 5.13 -18.34
CA ALA A 131 13.16 5.94 -17.66
C ALA A 131 13.61 5.33 -16.32
N GLY A 132 12.99 4.23 -15.88
CA GLY A 132 13.32 3.62 -14.60
C GLY A 132 12.79 4.38 -13.39
N ALA A 133 11.76 5.22 -13.57
CA ALA A 133 11.18 5.98 -12.48
C ALA A 133 10.56 5.06 -11.40
N PRO A 134 10.63 5.45 -10.12
CA PRO A 134 10.04 4.65 -9.04
C PRO A 134 8.52 4.74 -9.05
N LEU A 135 7.89 3.79 -9.73
CA LEU A 135 6.43 3.67 -9.86
C LEU A 135 5.92 2.50 -9.01
N TYR A 136 4.75 2.69 -8.43
CA TYR A 136 4.08 1.61 -7.72
C TYR A 136 2.56 1.79 -7.81
N LYS A 137 1.83 0.70 -7.53
CA LYS A 137 0.37 0.71 -7.62
C LYS A 137 -0.23 0.33 -6.27
N ILE A 138 -1.14 1.16 -5.79
CA ILE A 138 -1.92 0.89 -4.58
C ILE A 138 -3.40 1.13 -4.92
N GLU A 139 -4.26 0.19 -4.55
CA GLU A 139 -5.71 0.27 -4.77
C GLU A 139 -6.10 0.56 -6.22
N GLY A 140 -5.39 -0.05 -7.14
CA GLY A 140 -5.66 0.12 -8.56
C GLY A 140 -5.16 1.43 -9.18
N ARG A 141 -4.48 2.28 -8.42
CA ARG A 141 -3.96 3.56 -8.91
C ARG A 141 -2.44 3.60 -8.83
N PHE A 142 -1.84 4.13 -9.88
CA PHE A 142 -0.39 4.31 -9.94
C PHE A 142 0.04 5.59 -9.28
N ARG A 143 1.13 5.51 -8.51
CA ARG A 143 1.80 6.66 -7.90
C ARG A 143 3.26 6.69 -8.31
N LEU A 144 3.82 7.90 -8.29
CA LEU A 144 5.23 8.16 -8.53
C LEU A 144 5.85 8.69 -7.25
N ASP A 145 7.06 8.23 -6.92
CA ASP A 145 7.80 8.76 -5.77
C ASP A 145 7.92 10.28 -5.87
N LYS A 146 7.52 10.99 -4.82
CA LYS A 146 7.51 12.46 -4.80
C LYS A 146 8.89 13.07 -4.94
N ASN A 147 9.91 12.43 -4.40
CA ASN A 147 11.28 12.95 -4.48
C ASN A 147 11.80 12.88 -5.92
N TRP A 148 11.54 11.78 -6.60
CA TRP A 148 11.87 11.64 -8.01
C TRP A 148 11.08 12.66 -8.86
N TYR A 149 9.78 12.77 -8.60
CA TYR A 149 8.92 13.73 -9.31
C TYR A 149 9.42 15.16 -9.13
N ASN A 150 9.71 15.57 -7.90
CA ASN A 150 10.19 16.93 -7.63
C ASN A 150 11.52 17.23 -8.32
N SER A 151 12.38 16.22 -8.44
CA SER A 151 13.66 16.38 -9.14
C SER A 151 13.53 16.45 -10.65
N HIS A 152 12.42 15.95 -11.22
CA HIS A 152 12.23 15.82 -12.67
C HIS A 152 10.99 16.58 -13.18
N ALA A 153 10.33 17.34 -12.34
CA ALA A 153 9.06 18.00 -12.69
C ALA A 153 9.16 18.88 -13.94
N ASN A 154 10.26 19.59 -14.09
CA ASN A 154 10.48 20.48 -15.24
C ASN A 154 10.72 19.72 -16.54
N GLU A 155 11.05 18.42 -16.45
CA GLU A 155 11.38 17.58 -17.59
C GLU A 155 10.30 16.53 -17.89
N ILE A 156 9.21 16.56 -17.12
CA ILE A 156 8.20 15.49 -17.17
C ILE A 156 7.65 15.27 -18.60
N TRP A 157 7.57 16.33 -19.40
CA TRP A 157 7.14 16.25 -20.80
C TRP A 157 8.03 15.36 -21.66
N ASN A 158 9.30 15.26 -21.32
CA ASN A 158 10.26 14.49 -22.10
C ASN A 158 9.96 12.98 -22.06
N TYR A 159 9.20 12.55 -21.05
CA TYR A 159 8.87 11.13 -20.86
C TYR A 159 7.62 10.71 -21.62
N VAL A 160 6.90 11.63 -22.22
CA VAL A 160 5.63 11.36 -22.94
C VAL A 160 5.82 11.25 -24.44
N LYS A 161 6.98 11.54 -24.93
CA LYS A 161 7.29 11.54 -26.37
C LYS A 161 7.47 10.14 -26.92
#